data_f22da1d116810807c8a5bbe5339bd219
#
_entry.id   f22da1d116810807c8a5bbe5339bd219
#
_cell.length_a   1.000
_cell.length_b   1.000
_cell.length_c   1.000
_cell.angle_alpha   90.00
_cell.angle_beta   90.00
_cell.angle_gamma   90.00
#
_symmetry.space_group_name_H-M   'P 1'
#
loop_
_entity.id
_entity.type
_entity.pdbx_description
1 polymer ?
#
loop_
_entity_poly.entity_id
_entity_poly.type
_entity_poly.pdbx_seq_one_letter_code
_entity_poly.pdbx_strand_id
1 'polypeptide(L)'
;MKRTWLVVSLTVIGSLMLLFSLAFSLGRWERMGGSKIALITVEGVILDSKEIIEQLEKHRTNPTVKAIVLRINSPGGGVAPSQEIYEELLKTRETAKKPVVASMGSVAASGGYYIASASDLIMANPGTITGSIGVLLQIPNISGLMQKIGIKSVVVKSGQHKDLASPTREMTEAERQILQGMLDDVHDQFIDVVAKSRRLDRKRSRLSRMGEFSADARPSRSD
;
A
#
# COMPACT_ATOMS: atom_id res chain seq x y z
N MET A 1 -24.72 65.57 -16.03
CA MET A 1 -23.87 64.79 -15.02
C MET A 1 -24.60 63.63 -14.40
N LYS A 2 -25.83 63.72 -13.89
CA LYS A 2 -26.50 62.55 -13.21
C LYS A 2 -26.76 61.35 -14.15
N ARG A 3 -27.04 61.56 -15.42
CA ARG A 3 -27.40 60.53 -16.40
C ARG A 3 -26.17 59.67 -16.83
N THR A 4 -24.97 60.26 -16.89
CA THR A 4 -23.73 59.60 -17.22
C THR A 4 -23.27 58.66 -16.05
N TRP A 5 -23.45 59.12 -14.82
CA TRP A 5 -23.15 58.29 -13.65
C TRP A 5 -24.06 57.06 -13.55
N LEU A 6 -25.32 57.18 -13.90
CA LEU A 6 -26.28 56.06 -13.91
C LEU A 6 -25.92 55.02 -14.97
N VAL A 7 -25.50 55.45 -16.15
CA VAL A 7 -25.06 54.51 -17.22
C VAL A 7 -23.78 53.79 -16.81
N VAL A 8 -22.81 54.52 -16.24
CA VAL A 8 -21.55 53.89 -15.76
C VAL A 8 -21.81 52.89 -14.65
N SER A 9 -22.69 53.21 -13.69
CA SER A 9 -23.03 52.27 -12.61
C SER A 9 -23.71 50.98 -13.13
N LEU A 10 -24.64 51.14 -14.09
CA LEU A 10 -25.33 49.99 -14.69
C LEU A 10 -24.37 49.08 -15.50
N THR A 11 -23.43 49.67 -16.23
CA THR A 11 -22.43 48.89 -16.97
C THR A 11 -21.46 48.13 -16.03
N VAL A 12 -21.03 48.77 -14.94
CA VAL A 12 -20.17 48.12 -13.94
C VAL A 12 -20.91 46.96 -13.24
N ILE A 13 -22.17 47.16 -12.82
CA ILE A 13 -22.98 46.11 -12.19
C ILE A 13 -23.21 44.95 -13.17
N GLY A 14 -23.55 45.26 -14.45
CA GLY A 14 -23.72 44.25 -15.49
C GLY A 14 -22.45 43.42 -15.72
N SER A 15 -21.28 44.08 -15.77
CA SER A 15 -19.98 43.39 -15.91
C SER A 15 -19.66 42.52 -14.72
N LEU A 16 -19.93 42.98 -13.49
CA LEU A 16 -19.72 42.17 -12.27
C LEU A 16 -20.66 40.98 -12.22
N MET A 17 -21.93 41.15 -12.61
CA MET A 17 -22.86 40.00 -12.70
C MET A 17 -22.42 38.98 -13.75
N LEU A 18 -21.91 39.44 -14.90
CA LEU A 18 -21.42 38.56 -15.95
C LEU A 18 -20.16 37.77 -15.51
N LEU A 19 -19.23 38.46 -14.84
CA LEU A 19 -18.04 37.83 -14.26
C LEU A 19 -18.40 36.81 -13.17
N PHE A 20 -19.36 37.14 -12.30
CA PHE A 20 -19.85 36.23 -11.27
C PHE A 20 -20.57 35.04 -11.88
N SER A 21 -21.40 35.24 -12.89
CA SER A 21 -22.06 34.16 -13.63
C SER A 21 -21.05 33.24 -14.33
N LEU A 22 -20.01 33.83 -14.95
CA LEU A 22 -18.94 33.09 -15.60
C LEU A 22 -18.12 32.27 -14.56
N ALA A 23 -17.73 32.89 -13.46
CA ALA A 23 -17.02 32.22 -12.37
C ALA A 23 -17.87 31.08 -11.74
N PHE A 24 -19.18 31.33 -11.57
CA PHE A 24 -20.12 30.33 -11.05
C PHE A 24 -20.33 29.18 -12.04
N SER A 25 -20.41 29.46 -13.34
CA SER A 25 -20.54 28.43 -14.38
C SER A 25 -19.25 27.59 -14.52
N LEU A 26 -18.08 28.23 -14.47
CA LEU A 26 -16.78 27.52 -14.49
C LEU A 26 -16.60 26.60 -13.25
N GLY A 27 -16.93 27.09 -12.05
CA GLY A 27 -16.90 26.28 -10.83
C GLY A 27 -17.94 25.14 -10.81
N ARG A 28 -19.01 25.28 -11.58
CA ARG A 28 -20.04 24.25 -11.74
C ARG A 28 -19.64 23.18 -12.78
N TRP A 29 -18.84 23.54 -13.78
CA TRP A 29 -18.31 22.59 -14.77
C TRP A 29 -17.33 21.59 -14.14
N GLU A 30 -16.51 22.02 -13.20
CA GLU A 30 -15.65 21.08 -12.43
C GLU A 30 -16.46 20.10 -11.59
N ARG A 31 -17.65 20.50 -11.10
CA ARG A 31 -18.56 19.63 -10.35
C ARG A 31 -19.43 18.72 -11.23
N MET A 32 -19.53 18.99 -12.53
CA MET A 32 -20.26 18.16 -13.51
C MET A 32 -19.42 17.03 -14.09
N GLY A 33 -18.14 16.89 -13.70
CA GLY A 33 -17.36 15.71 -13.96
C GLY A 33 -18.03 14.52 -13.27
N GLY A 34 -18.62 13.60 -14.06
CA GLY A 34 -19.35 12.44 -13.56
C GLY A 34 -18.57 11.64 -12.53
N SER A 35 -19.23 10.83 -11.72
CA SER A 35 -18.61 9.94 -10.74
C SER A 35 -17.53 9.09 -11.40
N LYS A 36 -16.33 9.06 -10.82
CA LYS A 36 -15.16 8.35 -11.33
C LYS A 36 -14.76 7.24 -10.38
N ILE A 37 -14.17 6.20 -10.93
CA ILE A 37 -13.45 5.18 -10.18
C ILE A 37 -11.96 5.38 -10.48
N ALA A 38 -11.14 5.49 -9.43
CA ALA A 38 -9.70 5.54 -9.60
C ALA A 38 -9.14 4.12 -9.75
N LEU A 39 -8.22 3.95 -10.68
CA LEU A 39 -7.42 2.75 -10.81
C LEU A 39 -5.99 3.08 -10.37
N ILE A 40 -5.52 2.38 -9.35
CA ILE A 40 -4.14 2.46 -8.87
C ILE A 40 -3.51 1.09 -9.09
N THR A 41 -2.29 1.05 -9.63
CA THR A 41 -1.61 -0.20 -9.95
C THR A 41 -0.37 -0.36 -9.05
N VAL A 42 -0.27 -1.54 -8.41
CA VAL A 42 0.93 -2.00 -7.69
C VAL A 42 1.54 -3.12 -8.50
N GLU A 43 2.69 -2.85 -9.12
CA GLU A 43 3.31 -3.77 -10.06
C GLU A 43 4.77 -4.07 -9.69
N GLY A 44 5.20 -5.32 -9.87
CA GLY A 44 6.56 -5.75 -9.57
C GLY A 44 6.87 -5.81 -8.08
N VAL A 45 8.16 -5.77 -7.74
CA VAL A 45 8.63 -5.82 -6.34
C VAL A 45 8.37 -4.48 -5.65
N ILE A 46 7.77 -4.52 -4.46
CA ILE A 46 7.47 -3.33 -3.67
C ILE A 46 8.74 -2.88 -2.95
N LEU A 47 9.44 -1.91 -3.53
CA LEU A 47 10.67 -1.34 -2.96
C LEU A 47 10.41 -0.02 -2.23
N ASP A 48 9.37 0.70 -2.63
CA ASP A 48 9.01 2.02 -2.12
C ASP A 48 7.48 2.19 -2.10
N SER A 49 6.99 3.05 -1.23
CA SER A 49 5.55 3.30 -1.04
C SER A 49 5.08 4.62 -1.64
N LYS A 50 6.01 5.54 -1.90
CA LYS A 50 5.75 6.97 -2.12
C LYS A 50 4.75 7.21 -3.25
N GLU A 51 4.99 6.63 -4.43
CA GLU A 51 4.13 6.85 -5.60
C GLU A 51 2.70 6.37 -5.35
N ILE A 52 2.54 5.23 -4.70
CA ILE A 52 1.22 4.67 -4.39
C ILE A 52 0.49 5.52 -3.36
N ILE A 53 1.21 6.00 -2.34
CA ILE A 53 0.65 6.89 -1.31
C ILE A 53 0.20 8.22 -1.93
N GLU A 54 1.01 8.83 -2.78
CA GLU A 54 0.64 10.08 -3.48
C GLU A 54 -0.63 9.89 -4.34
N GLN A 55 -0.75 8.77 -5.04
CA GLN A 55 -1.95 8.45 -5.80
C GLN A 55 -3.17 8.24 -4.88
N LEU A 56 -3.00 7.52 -3.77
CA LEU A 56 -4.07 7.30 -2.78
C LEU A 56 -4.55 8.63 -2.19
N GLU A 57 -3.65 9.51 -1.76
CA GLU A 57 -3.97 10.83 -1.22
C GLU A 57 -4.71 11.71 -2.23
N LYS A 58 -4.23 11.76 -3.46
CA LYS A 58 -4.88 12.48 -4.57
C LYS A 58 -6.30 12.01 -4.79
N HIS A 59 -6.52 10.70 -4.82
CA HIS A 59 -7.84 10.13 -5.07
C HIS A 59 -8.74 10.16 -3.82
N ARG A 60 -8.15 10.09 -2.63
CA ARG A 60 -8.85 10.21 -1.36
C ARG A 60 -9.53 11.58 -1.22
N THR A 61 -8.82 12.64 -1.56
CA THR A 61 -9.29 14.03 -1.43
C THR A 61 -10.19 14.48 -2.59
N ASN A 62 -10.17 13.81 -3.74
CA ASN A 62 -10.95 14.18 -4.91
C ASN A 62 -12.44 13.80 -4.77
N PRO A 63 -13.38 14.77 -4.71
CA PRO A 63 -14.80 14.48 -4.49
C PRO A 63 -15.49 13.77 -5.67
N THR A 64 -14.91 13.81 -6.88
CA THR A 64 -15.45 13.12 -8.05
C THR A 64 -15.13 11.63 -8.05
N VAL A 65 -14.04 11.20 -7.36
CA VAL A 65 -13.68 9.81 -7.19
C VAL A 65 -14.56 9.19 -6.10
N LYS A 66 -15.33 8.18 -6.46
CA LYS A 66 -16.29 7.52 -5.57
C LYS A 66 -15.80 6.16 -5.05
N ALA A 67 -14.87 5.54 -5.74
CA ALA A 67 -14.27 4.25 -5.36
C ALA A 67 -12.86 4.16 -5.92
N ILE A 68 -12.06 3.26 -5.34
CA ILE A 68 -10.71 2.95 -5.79
C ILE A 68 -10.64 1.47 -6.14
N VAL A 69 -10.10 1.15 -7.31
CA VAL A 69 -9.67 -0.19 -7.68
C VAL A 69 -8.15 -0.23 -7.56
N LEU A 70 -7.67 -1.10 -6.69
CA LEU A 70 -6.24 -1.35 -6.51
C LEU A 70 -5.88 -2.61 -7.30
N ARG A 71 -5.25 -2.43 -8.45
CA ARG A 71 -4.74 -3.53 -9.28
C ARG A 71 -3.37 -3.96 -8.76
N ILE A 72 -3.26 -5.21 -8.31
CA ILE A 72 -2.02 -5.74 -7.72
C ILE A 72 -1.49 -6.86 -8.60
N ASN A 73 -0.26 -6.69 -9.10
CA ASN A 73 0.50 -7.72 -9.81
C ASN A 73 1.94 -7.73 -9.27
N SER A 74 2.09 -8.23 -8.03
CA SER A 74 3.31 -8.09 -7.23
C SER A 74 3.60 -9.36 -6.43
N PRO A 75 4.84 -9.85 -6.40
CA PRO A 75 5.27 -10.92 -5.50
C PRO A 75 5.44 -10.45 -4.05
N GLY A 76 5.25 -9.16 -3.76
CA GLY A 76 5.57 -8.52 -2.51
C GLY A 76 6.88 -7.75 -2.57
N GLY A 77 7.51 -7.52 -1.42
CA GLY A 77 8.75 -6.74 -1.34
C GLY A 77 9.06 -6.31 0.10
N GLY A 78 9.48 -5.06 0.27
CA GLY A 78 9.82 -4.49 1.57
C GLY A 78 8.65 -4.48 2.55
N VAL A 79 8.91 -4.83 3.80
CA VAL A 79 7.90 -4.84 4.87
C VAL A 79 7.36 -3.44 5.10
N ALA A 80 8.25 -2.48 5.37
CA ALA A 80 7.85 -1.10 5.66
C ALA A 80 7.04 -0.45 4.53
N PRO A 81 7.47 -0.47 3.25
CA PRO A 81 6.64 0.06 2.16
C PRO A 81 5.26 -0.59 2.04
N SER A 82 5.17 -1.91 2.27
CA SER A 82 3.89 -2.61 2.24
C SER A 82 2.97 -2.18 3.38
N GLN A 83 3.51 -1.95 4.58
CA GLN A 83 2.77 -1.44 5.72
C GLN A 83 2.28 -0.01 5.50
N GLU A 84 3.13 0.87 4.99
CA GLU A 84 2.77 2.26 4.70
C GLU A 84 1.61 2.36 3.69
N ILE A 85 1.65 1.56 2.62
CA ILE A 85 0.56 1.50 1.64
C ILE A 85 -0.73 0.94 2.30
N TYR A 86 -0.60 -0.10 3.10
CA TYR A 86 -1.72 -0.69 3.84
C TYR A 86 -2.41 0.34 4.76
N GLU A 87 -1.64 1.08 5.54
CA GLU A 87 -2.15 2.11 6.46
C GLU A 87 -2.85 3.25 5.70
N GLU A 88 -2.28 3.71 4.58
CA GLU A 88 -2.90 4.76 3.78
C GLU A 88 -4.21 4.29 3.11
N LEU A 89 -4.30 3.00 2.75
CA LEU A 89 -5.56 2.40 2.28
C LEU A 89 -6.62 2.36 3.38
N LEU A 90 -6.26 1.95 4.59
CA LEU A 90 -7.17 1.98 5.74
C LEU A 90 -7.65 3.40 6.01
N LYS A 91 -6.74 4.38 6.04
CA LYS A 91 -7.07 5.79 6.22
C LYS A 91 -8.02 6.29 5.12
N THR A 92 -7.82 5.87 3.88
CA THR A 92 -8.70 6.22 2.75
C THR A 92 -10.11 5.67 2.94
N ARG A 93 -10.25 4.44 3.41
CA ARG A 93 -11.55 3.82 3.71
C ARG A 93 -12.26 4.49 4.89
N GLU A 94 -11.54 4.75 5.95
CA GLU A 94 -12.10 5.27 7.21
C GLU A 94 -12.46 6.75 7.11
N THR A 95 -11.58 7.59 6.54
CA THR A 95 -11.77 9.06 6.53
C THR A 95 -12.60 9.52 5.33
N ALA A 96 -12.34 9.02 4.13
CA ALA A 96 -13.06 9.42 2.93
C ALA A 96 -14.28 8.52 2.64
N LYS A 97 -14.42 7.41 3.35
CA LYS A 97 -15.49 6.42 3.18
C LYS A 97 -15.65 5.96 1.72
N LYS A 98 -14.54 5.88 1.01
CA LYS A 98 -14.50 5.40 -0.37
C LYS A 98 -14.22 3.90 -0.37
N PRO A 99 -15.07 3.09 -1.01
CA PRO A 99 -14.81 1.65 -1.14
C PRO A 99 -13.52 1.42 -1.91
N VAL A 100 -12.72 0.47 -1.42
CA VAL A 100 -11.49 0.01 -2.06
C VAL A 100 -11.64 -1.46 -2.45
N VAL A 101 -11.43 -1.77 -3.71
CA VAL A 101 -11.47 -3.14 -4.23
C VAL A 101 -10.08 -3.52 -4.71
N ALA A 102 -9.51 -4.57 -4.15
CA ALA A 102 -8.28 -5.16 -4.68
C ALA A 102 -8.60 -6.11 -5.83
N SER A 103 -7.99 -5.87 -6.99
CA SER A 103 -8.03 -6.74 -8.16
C SER A 103 -6.67 -7.38 -8.35
N MET A 104 -6.54 -8.66 -8.04
CA MET A 104 -5.29 -9.39 -8.15
C MET A 104 -5.01 -9.80 -9.59
N GLY A 105 -3.75 -9.64 -10.02
CA GLY A 105 -3.22 -10.09 -11.30
C GLY A 105 -2.81 -11.55 -11.28
N SER A 106 -1.75 -11.85 -12.01
CA SER A 106 -1.15 -13.19 -12.00
C SER A 106 -0.53 -13.52 -10.64
N VAL A 107 0.03 -12.51 -9.97
CA VAL A 107 0.65 -12.63 -8.64
C VAL A 107 0.18 -11.49 -7.75
N ALA A 108 -0.24 -11.80 -6.53
CA ALA A 108 -0.49 -10.83 -5.46
C ALA A 108 -0.17 -11.51 -4.12
N ALA A 109 1.12 -11.67 -3.85
CA ALA A 109 1.64 -12.49 -2.77
C ALA A 109 2.47 -11.68 -1.77
N SER A 110 2.68 -12.19 -0.56
CA SER A 110 3.48 -11.56 0.50
C SER A 110 3.03 -10.11 0.73
N GLY A 111 3.92 -9.11 0.61
CA GLY A 111 3.57 -7.68 0.71
C GLY A 111 2.41 -7.26 -0.19
N GLY A 112 2.26 -7.85 -1.38
CA GLY A 112 1.10 -7.61 -2.26
C GLY A 112 -0.21 -8.09 -1.66
N TYR A 113 -0.20 -9.24 -0.99
CA TYR A 113 -1.37 -9.74 -0.25
C TYR A 113 -1.63 -8.93 1.02
N TYR A 114 -0.55 -8.49 1.70
CA TYR A 114 -0.64 -7.59 2.85
C TYR A 114 -1.42 -6.32 2.50
N ILE A 115 -1.04 -5.66 1.42
CA ILE A 115 -1.71 -4.46 0.90
C ILE A 115 -3.17 -4.76 0.51
N ALA A 116 -3.40 -5.87 -0.22
CA ALA A 116 -4.75 -6.28 -0.61
C ALA A 116 -5.67 -6.46 0.60
N SER A 117 -5.12 -6.89 1.74
CA SER A 117 -5.86 -7.11 2.98
C SER A 117 -6.50 -5.84 3.55
N ALA A 118 -6.03 -4.64 3.16
CA ALA A 118 -6.66 -3.37 3.52
C ALA A 118 -7.97 -3.10 2.76
N SER A 119 -8.27 -3.83 1.69
CA SER A 119 -9.42 -3.57 0.83
C SER A 119 -10.73 -4.12 1.41
N ASP A 120 -11.87 -3.53 0.99
CA ASP A 120 -13.20 -4.00 1.36
C ASP A 120 -13.53 -5.33 0.68
N LEU A 121 -13.08 -5.48 -0.57
CA LEU A 121 -13.25 -6.68 -1.37
C LEU A 121 -11.95 -7.05 -2.08
N ILE A 122 -11.64 -8.32 -2.11
CA ILE A 122 -10.53 -8.88 -2.89
C ILE A 122 -11.10 -9.77 -3.99
N MET A 123 -10.68 -9.49 -5.22
CA MET A 123 -11.00 -10.28 -6.41
C MET A 123 -9.73 -10.93 -6.95
N ALA A 124 -9.76 -12.23 -7.15
CA ALA A 124 -8.67 -13.01 -7.72
C ALA A 124 -9.21 -14.02 -8.73
N ASN A 125 -8.41 -14.35 -9.74
CA ASN A 125 -8.71 -15.46 -10.63
C ASN A 125 -8.28 -16.79 -9.99
N PRO A 126 -8.83 -17.93 -10.39
CA PRO A 126 -8.43 -19.24 -9.85
C PRO A 126 -6.95 -19.54 -10.03
N GLY A 127 -6.31 -19.00 -11.07
CA GLY A 127 -4.87 -19.15 -11.33
C GLY A 127 -3.99 -18.06 -10.70
N THR A 128 -4.54 -17.15 -9.90
CA THR A 128 -3.75 -16.12 -9.21
C THR A 128 -2.89 -16.74 -8.12
N ILE A 129 -1.58 -16.48 -8.16
CA ILE A 129 -0.66 -16.83 -7.08
C ILE A 129 -0.80 -15.76 -5.98
N THR A 130 -1.24 -16.18 -4.78
CA THR A 130 -1.49 -15.27 -3.67
C THR A 130 -1.09 -15.87 -2.32
N GLY A 131 -1.38 -15.19 -1.21
CA GLY A 131 -0.96 -15.64 0.12
C GLY A 131 0.52 -15.37 0.34
N SER A 132 1.34 -16.40 0.53
CA SER A 132 2.76 -16.27 0.91
C SER A 132 2.92 -15.39 2.16
N ILE A 133 2.12 -15.71 3.20
CA ILE A 133 2.12 -14.98 4.48
C ILE A 133 3.36 -15.41 5.26
N GLY A 134 4.43 -14.65 5.07
CA GLY A 134 5.72 -14.93 5.68
C GLY A 134 6.69 -13.79 5.47
N VAL A 135 7.78 -13.84 6.23
CA VAL A 135 8.88 -12.87 6.18
C VAL A 135 10.18 -13.66 6.06
N LEU A 136 11.08 -13.16 5.26
CA LEU A 136 12.43 -13.74 5.15
C LEU A 136 13.48 -12.62 5.18
N LEU A 137 14.64 -12.97 5.70
CA LEU A 137 15.85 -12.15 5.63
C LEU A 137 16.96 -13.02 5.05
N GLN A 138 17.49 -12.64 3.91
CA GLN A 138 18.59 -13.34 3.27
C GLN A 138 19.86 -12.52 3.39
N ILE A 139 20.88 -13.10 4.00
CA ILE A 139 22.18 -12.48 4.22
C ILE A 139 23.24 -13.34 3.52
N PRO A 140 23.85 -12.86 2.44
CA PRO A 140 24.93 -13.59 1.80
C PRO A 140 26.18 -13.57 2.70
N ASN A 141 26.84 -14.72 2.85
CA ASN A 141 28.13 -14.79 3.52
C ASN A 141 29.24 -14.93 2.46
N ILE A 142 30.08 -13.92 2.37
CA ILE A 142 31.20 -13.85 1.41
C ILE A 142 32.58 -14.04 2.07
N SER A 143 32.64 -14.38 3.38
CA SER A 143 33.89 -14.51 4.12
C SER A 143 34.86 -15.50 3.49
N GLY A 144 34.37 -16.66 3.03
CA GLY A 144 35.20 -17.66 2.35
C GLY A 144 35.76 -17.19 1.00
N LEU A 145 35.01 -16.35 0.26
CA LEU A 145 35.51 -15.74 -0.97
C LEU A 145 36.61 -14.73 -0.64
N MET A 146 36.40 -13.86 0.35
CA MET A 146 37.40 -12.87 0.78
C MET A 146 38.71 -13.50 1.18
N GLN A 147 38.66 -14.64 1.90
CA GLN A 147 39.87 -15.40 2.28
C GLN A 147 40.64 -15.89 1.04
N LYS A 148 39.92 -16.42 0.01
CA LYS A 148 40.54 -16.92 -1.23
C LYS A 148 41.24 -15.83 -2.02
N ILE A 149 40.76 -14.59 -1.99
CA ILE A 149 41.36 -13.46 -2.71
C ILE A 149 42.27 -12.59 -1.81
N GLY A 150 42.56 -13.05 -0.57
CA GLY A 150 43.48 -12.38 0.34
C GLY A 150 42.96 -11.11 1.00
N ILE A 151 41.65 -10.85 0.98
CA ILE A 151 41.03 -9.70 1.62
C ILE A 151 40.67 -10.06 3.08
N LYS A 152 41.06 -9.20 4.02
CA LYS A 152 40.68 -9.30 5.44
C LYS A 152 39.80 -8.13 5.82
N SER A 153 38.65 -8.42 6.46
CA SER A 153 37.80 -7.38 7.06
C SER A 153 38.16 -7.27 8.54
N VAL A 154 38.44 -6.05 8.99
CA VAL A 154 38.66 -5.74 10.41
C VAL A 154 37.56 -4.78 10.85
N VAL A 155 36.75 -5.22 11.82
CA VAL A 155 35.64 -4.41 12.32
C VAL A 155 35.98 -3.89 13.72
N VAL A 156 35.99 -2.58 13.90
CA VAL A 156 36.07 -1.92 15.21
C VAL A 156 34.66 -1.36 15.50
N LYS A 157 34.03 -1.79 16.58
CA LYS A 157 32.63 -1.46 16.86
C LYS A 157 32.40 -1.07 18.31
N SER A 158 31.48 -0.15 18.54
CA SER A 158 31.10 0.38 19.84
C SER A 158 30.11 -0.51 20.61
N GLY A 159 29.58 -1.55 19.99
CA GLY A 159 28.61 -2.47 20.62
C GLY A 159 28.70 -3.87 20.01
N GLN A 160 28.35 -4.88 20.81
CA GLN A 160 28.52 -6.29 20.45
C GLN A 160 27.82 -6.66 19.13
N HIS A 161 26.61 -6.17 18.90
CA HIS A 161 25.78 -6.49 17.74
C HIS A 161 25.70 -5.38 16.68
N LYS A 162 26.67 -4.42 16.70
CA LYS A 162 26.64 -3.26 15.77
C LYS A 162 26.85 -3.70 14.31
N ASP A 163 27.50 -4.82 14.08
CA ASP A 163 27.75 -5.44 12.78
C ASP A 163 26.85 -6.68 12.55
N LEU A 164 25.68 -6.69 13.19
CA LEU A 164 24.65 -7.70 12.94
C LEU A 164 24.36 -7.80 11.45
N ALA A 165 24.21 -9.03 10.94
CA ALA A 165 24.02 -9.33 9.54
C ALA A 165 25.22 -8.96 8.62
N SER A 166 26.45 -8.88 9.16
CA SER A 166 27.64 -8.67 8.35
C SER A 166 27.85 -9.84 7.36
N PRO A 167 28.05 -9.53 6.06
CA PRO A 167 28.32 -10.54 5.06
C PRO A 167 29.77 -11.05 5.09
N THR A 168 30.66 -10.42 5.88
CA THR A 168 32.10 -10.69 5.84
C THR A 168 32.58 -11.62 6.94
N ARG A 169 31.68 -12.14 7.77
CA ARG A 169 31.98 -13.12 8.84
C ARG A 169 30.80 -14.04 9.07
N GLU A 170 31.04 -15.14 9.75
CA GLU A 170 29.98 -16.02 10.23
C GLU A 170 29.09 -15.30 11.23
N MET A 171 27.80 -15.58 11.15
CA MET A 171 26.78 -15.11 12.10
C MET A 171 26.85 -15.98 13.37
N THR A 172 26.82 -15.35 14.52
CA THR A 172 26.76 -16.06 15.80
C THR A 172 25.32 -16.56 16.07
N GLU A 173 25.18 -17.56 16.94
CA GLU A 173 23.86 -18.06 17.33
C GLU A 173 23.02 -16.99 18.06
N ALA A 174 23.64 -16.15 18.89
CA ALA A 174 22.96 -15.04 19.55
C ALA A 174 22.41 -14.01 18.52
N GLU A 175 23.17 -13.70 17.48
CA GLU A 175 22.73 -12.82 16.40
C GLU A 175 21.58 -13.44 15.59
N ARG A 176 21.65 -14.75 15.33
CA ARG A 176 20.59 -15.49 14.67
C ARG A 176 19.27 -15.41 15.47
N GLN A 177 19.34 -15.58 16.78
CA GLN A 177 18.17 -15.49 17.66
C GLN A 177 17.56 -14.10 17.67
N ILE A 178 18.39 -13.04 17.68
CA ILE A 178 17.91 -11.66 17.59
C ILE A 178 17.15 -11.45 16.27
N LEU A 179 17.72 -11.84 15.13
CA LEU A 179 17.08 -11.70 13.83
C LEU A 179 15.81 -12.54 13.71
N GLN A 180 15.84 -13.78 14.24
CA GLN A 180 14.67 -14.65 14.24
C GLN A 180 13.52 -14.03 15.04
N GLY A 181 13.79 -13.48 16.22
CA GLY A 181 12.78 -12.77 17.01
C GLY A 181 12.14 -11.60 16.25
N MET A 182 12.95 -10.79 15.55
CA MET A 182 12.44 -9.71 14.72
C MET A 182 11.56 -10.23 13.57
N LEU A 183 11.94 -11.32 12.92
CA LEU A 183 11.15 -11.94 11.85
C LEU A 183 9.84 -12.52 12.38
N ASP A 184 9.87 -13.15 13.55
CA ASP A 184 8.68 -13.71 14.19
C ASP A 184 7.68 -12.60 14.56
N ASP A 185 8.14 -11.46 15.08
CA ASP A 185 7.30 -10.29 15.39
C ASP A 185 6.63 -9.72 14.12
N VAL A 186 7.39 -9.54 13.06
CA VAL A 186 6.85 -9.03 11.77
C VAL A 186 5.87 -10.03 11.17
N HIS A 187 6.17 -11.32 11.26
CA HIS A 187 5.28 -12.37 10.79
C HIS A 187 3.97 -12.43 11.58
N ASP A 188 4.04 -12.30 12.90
CA ASP A 188 2.83 -12.25 13.73
C ASP A 188 1.97 -11.03 13.42
N GLN A 189 2.57 -9.86 13.15
CA GLN A 189 1.84 -8.68 12.67
C GLN A 189 1.13 -8.97 11.33
N PHE A 190 1.78 -9.65 10.39
CA PHE A 190 1.16 -10.01 9.12
C PHE A 190 -0.04 -10.93 9.33
N ILE A 191 0.10 -11.95 10.17
CA ILE A 191 -1.00 -12.87 10.52
C ILE A 191 -2.18 -12.10 11.11
N ASP A 192 -1.92 -11.14 12.01
CA ASP A 192 -2.96 -10.34 12.66
C ASP A 192 -3.71 -9.45 11.68
N VAL A 193 -3.00 -8.83 10.73
CA VAL A 193 -3.60 -8.04 9.64
C VAL A 193 -4.54 -8.90 8.81
N VAL A 194 -4.10 -10.08 8.39
CA VAL A 194 -4.91 -10.99 7.58
C VAL A 194 -6.11 -11.51 8.37
N ALA A 195 -5.89 -11.96 9.60
CA ALA A 195 -6.97 -12.45 10.47
C ALA A 195 -8.06 -11.39 10.67
N LYS A 196 -7.65 -10.15 11.00
CA LYS A 196 -8.57 -9.02 11.20
C LYS A 196 -9.33 -8.68 9.91
N SER A 197 -8.62 -8.53 8.81
CA SER A 197 -9.21 -8.06 7.54
C SER A 197 -10.10 -9.11 6.90
N ARG A 198 -9.78 -10.38 7.05
CA ARG A 198 -10.53 -11.52 6.46
C ARG A 198 -11.52 -12.15 7.43
N ARG A 199 -11.63 -11.63 8.67
CA ARG A 199 -12.47 -12.19 9.75
C ARG A 199 -12.19 -13.67 9.98
N LEU A 200 -10.92 -14.06 9.92
CA LEU A 200 -10.46 -15.42 10.12
C LEU A 200 -9.93 -15.60 11.54
N ASP A 201 -9.98 -16.85 12.04
CA ASP A 201 -9.22 -17.22 13.22
C ASP A 201 -7.71 -17.09 12.92
N ARG A 202 -6.95 -16.53 13.87
CA ARG A 202 -5.48 -16.40 13.79
C ARG A 202 -4.78 -17.72 13.47
N LYS A 203 -5.27 -18.84 14.03
CA LYS A 203 -4.76 -20.18 13.75
C LYS A 203 -4.93 -20.55 12.27
N ARG A 204 -6.07 -20.22 11.67
CA ARG A 204 -6.35 -20.46 10.25
C ARG A 204 -5.49 -19.58 9.33
N SER A 205 -5.21 -18.35 9.74
CA SER A 205 -4.27 -17.46 9.03
C SER A 205 -2.83 -17.97 9.06
N ARG A 206 -2.42 -18.69 10.12
CA ARG A 206 -1.11 -19.37 10.21
C ARG A 206 -1.00 -20.58 9.29
N LEU A 207 -2.07 -21.34 9.08
CA LEU A 207 -2.07 -22.53 8.21
C LEU A 207 -1.89 -22.17 6.73
N SER A 208 -2.18 -20.95 6.34
CA SER A 208 -1.92 -20.45 4.99
C SER A 208 -0.41 -20.29 4.65
N ARG A 209 0.49 -20.61 5.58
CA ARG A 209 1.94 -20.72 5.34
C ARG A 209 2.30 -21.73 4.25
N MET A 210 1.48 -22.76 4.04
CA MET A 210 1.83 -23.95 3.26
C MET A 210 1.29 -23.97 1.83
N GLY A 211 0.83 -22.85 1.29
CA GLY A 211 0.32 -22.81 -0.09
C GLY A 211 -1.06 -23.43 -0.29
N GLU A 212 -1.75 -23.82 0.78
CA GLU A 212 -3.12 -24.32 0.73
C GLU A 212 -4.15 -23.20 0.79
N PHE A 213 -4.07 -22.21 -0.12
CA PHE A 213 -5.23 -21.42 -0.44
C PHE A 213 -5.99 -22.10 -1.58
N SER A 214 -6.85 -23.03 -1.23
CA SER A 214 -7.96 -23.35 -2.11
C SER A 214 -8.92 -22.16 -2.16
N ALA A 215 -9.53 -21.93 -3.31
CA ALA A 215 -10.43 -20.82 -3.63
C ALA A 215 -11.73 -20.78 -2.78
N ASP A 216 -11.79 -21.44 -1.64
CA ASP A 216 -12.99 -21.61 -0.81
C ASP A 216 -13.25 -20.50 0.23
N ALA A 217 -12.53 -19.39 0.17
CA ALA A 217 -12.90 -18.21 0.95
C ALA A 217 -13.99 -17.39 0.24
N ARG A 218 -15.09 -18.02 -0.18
CA ARG A 218 -16.32 -17.27 -0.46
C ARG A 218 -16.86 -16.76 0.87
N PRO A 219 -17.18 -15.46 0.98
CA PRO A 219 -17.97 -15.01 2.11
C PRO A 219 -19.31 -15.77 2.03
N SER A 220 -19.71 -16.41 3.13
CA SER A 220 -21.06 -16.92 3.25
C SER A 220 -22.01 -15.77 2.92
N ARG A 221 -22.81 -15.90 1.86
CA ARG A 221 -23.97 -15.07 1.67
C ARG A 221 -24.84 -15.31 2.91
N SER A 222 -24.93 -14.33 3.76
CA SER A 222 -26.07 -14.24 4.69
C SER A 222 -27.25 -13.79 3.85
N ASP A 223 -28.21 -14.66 3.72
CA ASP A 223 -29.56 -14.36 3.22
C ASP A 223 -30.20 -13.22 4.03
#